data_dcfb9ee82c86380b61cb0675970544a5
#
_entry.id   dcfb9ee82c86380b61cb0675970544a5
#
_cell.length_a   1.000
_cell.length_b   1.000
_cell.length_c   1.000
_cell.angle_alpha   90.00
_cell.angle_beta   90.00
_cell.angle_gamma   90.00
#
_symmetry.space_group_name_H-M   'P 1'
#
loop_
_entity.id
_entity.type
_entity.pdbx_description
1 polymer ?
#
loop_
_entity_poly.entity_id
_entity_poly.type
_entity_poly.pdbx_seq_one_letter_code
_entity_poly.pdbx_strand_id
1 'polypeptide(L)'
;MSYFENIRTKGRDANPFFRLMGVNIGEIGKGEATIKMQIRPDMENGEGWMQGGIFTALADEAMVLALYAQMPPEEGLATISESTAFLKGARDGLLVATGRVVRKGRRVAFAEGEVRMGSRDGELLARCTAAFAIVRKSE
;
A
#
# COMPACT_ATOMS: atom_id res chain seq x y z
N MET A 1 12.10 -4.40 -17.55
CA MET A 1 11.76 -4.99 -16.23
C MET A 1 10.52 -4.33 -15.68
N SER A 2 9.55 -5.12 -15.25
CA SER A 2 8.31 -4.58 -14.69
C SER A 2 8.54 -3.96 -13.31
N TYR A 3 7.56 -3.17 -12.85
CA TYR A 3 7.63 -2.60 -11.51
C TYR A 3 7.77 -3.70 -10.45
N PHE A 4 6.96 -4.76 -10.58
CA PHE A 4 6.99 -5.86 -9.60
C PHE A 4 8.36 -6.56 -9.57
N GLU A 5 8.96 -6.78 -10.73
CA GLU A 5 10.31 -7.34 -10.80
C GLU A 5 11.34 -6.42 -10.16
N ASN A 6 11.22 -5.11 -10.37
CA ASN A 6 12.07 -4.13 -9.71
C ASN A 6 11.92 -4.16 -8.19
N ILE A 7 10.69 -4.26 -7.71
CA ILE A 7 10.43 -4.38 -6.26
C ILE A 7 11.11 -5.63 -5.70
N ARG A 8 11.02 -6.75 -6.41
CA ARG A 8 11.61 -8.00 -5.93
C ARG A 8 13.13 -7.97 -5.91
N THR A 9 13.75 -7.26 -6.85
CA THR A 9 15.23 -7.24 -6.97
C THR A 9 15.85 -6.08 -6.19
N LYS A 10 15.19 -4.92 -6.13
CA LYS A 10 15.76 -3.70 -5.55
C LYS A 10 15.07 -3.26 -4.26
N GLY A 11 13.96 -3.90 -3.88
CA GLY A 11 13.21 -3.52 -2.70
C GLY A 11 12.71 -2.08 -2.79
N ARG A 12 12.83 -1.34 -1.68
CA ARG A 12 12.34 0.04 -1.63
C ARG A 12 12.99 0.95 -2.67
N ASP A 13 14.18 0.62 -3.14
CA ASP A 13 14.88 1.46 -4.12
C ASP A 13 14.18 1.51 -5.46
N ALA A 14 13.26 0.59 -5.73
CA ALA A 14 12.43 0.61 -6.93
C ALA A 14 11.27 1.61 -6.86
N ASN A 15 11.03 2.21 -5.69
CA ASN A 15 9.88 3.09 -5.47
C ASN A 15 10.33 4.33 -4.70
N PRO A 16 10.43 5.49 -5.36
CA PRO A 16 10.88 6.72 -4.69
C PRO A 16 10.03 7.10 -3.47
N PHE A 17 8.72 6.83 -3.49
CA PHE A 17 7.86 7.09 -2.34
C PHE A 17 8.25 6.22 -1.15
N PHE A 18 8.59 4.95 -1.39
CA PHE A 18 9.05 4.06 -0.32
C PHE A 18 10.35 4.55 0.28
N ARG A 19 11.26 5.08 -0.54
CA ARG A 19 12.51 5.66 -0.04
C ARG A 19 12.23 6.89 0.81
N LEU A 20 11.36 7.78 0.34
CA LEU A 20 11.00 8.99 1.07
C LEU A 20 10.41 8.67 2.42
N MET A 21 9.50 7.72 2.47
CA MET A 21 8.77 7.40 3.69
C MET A 21 9.48 6.37 4.58
N GLY A 22 10.54 5.75 4.09
CA GLY A 22 11.23 4.71 4.85
C GLY A 22 10.44 3.39 4.92
N VAL A 23 9.69 3.09 3.87
CA VAL A 23 8.87 1.87 3.81
C VAL A 23 9.76 0.66 3.57
N ASN A 24 9.51 -0.40 4.33
CA ASN A 24 10.11 -1.72 4.11
C ASN A 24 9.05 -2.66 3.55
N ILE A 25 9.43 -3.45 2.57
CA ILE A 25 8.53 -4.41 1.94
C ILE A 25 8.58 -5.70 2.74
N GLY A 26 7.41 -6.22 3.09
CA GLY A 26 7.26 -7.49 3.76
C GLY A 26 6.91 -8.61 2.80
N GLU A 27 6.03 -9.51 3.23
CA GLU A 27 5.63 -10.65 2.41
C GLU A 27 4.68 -10.24 1.31
N ILE A 28 4.86 -10.84 0.12
CA ILE A 28 3.98 -10.67 -1.03
C ILE A 28 3.66 -12.06 -1.56
N GLY A 29 2.39 -12.37 -1.69
CA GLY A 29 1.94 -13.64 -2.26
C GLY A 29 0.51 -13.98 -1.91
N LYS A 30 -0.08 -14.91 -2.65
CA LYS A 30 -1.44 -15.40 -2.41
C LYS A 30 -2.50 -14.30 -2.38
N GLY A 31 -2.33 -13.28 -3.21
CA GLY A 31 -3.28 -12.17 -3.28
C GLY A 31 -3.15 -11.14 -2.17
N GLU A 32 -2.06 -11.17 -1.41
CA GLU A 32 -1.80 -10.23 -0.32
C GLU A 32 -0.40 -9.65 -0.41
N ALA A 33 -0.22 -8.47 0.16
CA ALA A 33 1.10 -7.85 0.31
C ALA A 33 1.12 -7.06 1.61
N THR A 34 2.27 -7.05 2.26
CA THR A 34 2.48 -6.34 3.52
C THR A 34 3.67 -5.41 3.38
N ILE A 35 3.51 -4.18 3.85
CA ILE A 35 4.60 -3.20 3.95
C ILE A 35 4.62 -2.61 5.36
N LYS A 36 5.77 -2.10 5.77
CA LYS A 36 5.97 -1.55 7.11
C LYS A 36 6.62 -0.18 7.04
N MET A 37 6.25 0.69 7.95
CA MET A 37 6.81 2.03 8.01
C MET A 37 6.87 2.51 9.45
N GLN A 38 8.04 3.00 9.86
CA GLN A 38 8.20 3.65 11.17
C GLN A 38 7.66 5.07 11.07
N ILE A 39 6.77 5.46 12.00
CA ILE A 39 6.29 6.85 12.07
C ILE A 39 7.43 7.75 12.52
N ARG A 40 7.58 8.91 11.85
CA ARG A 40 8.58 9.92 12.19
C ARG A 40 7.89 11.24 12.56
N PRO A 41 8.57 12.10 13.35
CA PRO A 41 7.99 13.41 13.70
C PRO A 41 7.64 14.28 12.51
N ASP A 42 8.35 14.16 11.39
CA ASP A 42 8.08 14.96 10.18
C ASP A 42 6.83 14.50 9.42
N MET A 43 6.13 13.48 9.91
CA MET A 43 4.85 13.03 9.38
C MET A 43 3.66 13.56 10.17
N GLU A 44 3.88 14.35 11.19
CA GLU A 44 2.81 14.88 12.04
C GLU A 44 2.00 15.96 11.33
N ASN A 45 0.70 15.98 11.63
CA ASN A 45 -0.17 17.10 11.25
C ASN A 45 -0.05 18.22 12.28
N GLY A 46 -0.87 19.27 12.10
CA GLY A 46 -0.81 20.45 12.99
C GLY A 46 -1.18 20.17 14.45
N GLU A 47 -1.77 19.01 14.76
CA GLU A 47 -2.17 18.65 16.11
C GLU A 47 -1.27 17.57 16.74
N GLY A 48 -0.18 17.21 16.07
CA GLY A 48 0.77 16.25 16.62
C GLY A 48 0.43 14.78 16.37
N TRP A 49 -0.52 14.51 15.51
CA TRP A 49 -0.84 13.15 15.07
C TRP A 49 -0.25 12.89 13.70
N MET A 50 0.08 11.65 13.37
CA MET A 50 0.48 11.35 12.01
C MET A 50 -0.61 11.78 11.05
N GLN A 51 -0.23 12.46 9.96
CA GLN A 51 -1.16 12.97 8.97
C GLN A 51 -1.98 11.82 8.38
N GLY A 52 -3.32 11.98 8.36
CA GLY A 52 -4.23 10.89 8.00
C GLY A 52 -4.03 10.33 6.60
N GLY A 53 -3.65 11.19 5.64
CA GLY A 53 -3.41 10.74 4.27
C GLY A 53 -2.31 9.71 4.13
N ILE A 54 -1.41 9.60 5.11
CA ILE A 54 -0.35 8.59 5.10
C ILE A 54 -0.95 7.19 5.28
N PHE A 55 -1.99 7.04 6.10
CA PHE A 55 -2.71 5.76 6.20
C PHE A 55 -3.22 5.31 4.83
N THR A 56 -3.85 6.22 4.10
CA THR A 56 -4.38 5.92 2.77
C THR A 56 -3.25 5.57 1.81
N ALA A 57 -2.16 6.32 1.84
CA ALA A 57 -1.02 6.07 0.96
C ALA A 57 -0.40 4.69 1.22
N LEU A 58 -0.25 4.30 2.48
CA LEU A 58 0.28 2.97 2.83
C LEU A 58 -0.66 1.85 2.39
N ALA A 59 -1.96 2.01 2.65
CA ALA A 59 -2.95 1.02 2.23
C ALA A 59 -2.97 0.88 0.70
N ASP A 60 -2.94 2.01 -0.02
CA ASP A 60 -2.88 2.03 -1.48
C ASP A 60 -1.67 1.25 -2.00
N GLU A 61 -0.49 1.56 -1.50
CA GLU A 61 0.73 0.89 -1.95
C GLU A 61 0.71 -0.61 -1.66
N ALA A 62 0.17 -1.02 -0.51
CA ALA A 62 0.05 -2.43 -0.18
C ALA A 62 -0.93 -3.14 -1.13
N MET A 63 -2.07 -2.50 -1.44
CA MET A 63 -3.04 -3.04 -2.39
C MET A 63 -2.44 -3.15 -3.79
N VAL A 64 -1.69 -2.14 -4.22
CA VAL A 64 -1.03 -2.12 -5.53
C VAL A 64 -0.03 -3.27 -5.65
N LEU A 65 0.79 -3.51 -4.62
CA LEU A 65 1.73 -4.62 -4.64
C LEU A 65 1.03 -5.97 -4.71
N ALA A 66 -0.07 -6.14 -3.97
CA ALA A 66 -0.86 -7.37 -4.01
C ALA A 66 -1.39 -7.64 -5.42
N LEU A 67 -1.87 -6.58 -6.10
CA LEU A 67 -2.37 -6.70 -7.47
C LEU A 67 -1.25 -6.96 -8.48
N TYR A 68 -0.15 -6.21 -8.41
CA TYR A 68 0.96 -6.40 -9.36
C TYR A 68 1.55 -7.79 -9.30
N ALA A 69 1.51 -8.44 -8.14
CA ALA A 69 1.99 -9.81 -7.99
C ALA A 69 1.18 -10.81 -8.82
N GLN A 70 -0.03 -10.44 -9.25
CA GLN A 70 -0.92 -11.28 -10.05
C GLN A 70 -1.06 -10.80 -11.49
N MET A 71 -0.27 -9.80 -11.89
CA MET A 71 -0.44 -9.15 -13.19
C MET A 71 0.74 -9.42 -14.11
N PRO A 72 0.48 -9.54 -15.41
CA PRO A 72 1.57 -9.65 -16.38
C PRO A 72 2.32 -8.32 -16.52
N PRO A 73 3.58 -8.34 -17.00
CA PRO A 73 4.41 -7.14 -17.05
C PRO A 73 3.86 -6.00 -17.90
N GLU A 74 3.05 -6.32 -18.90
CA GLU A 74 2.48 -5.31 -19.82
C GLU A 74 1.29 -4.55 -19.22
N GLU A 75 0.79 -4.98 -18.08
CA GLU A 75 -0.32 -4.29 -17.41
C GLU A 75 0.19 -3.37 -16.31
N GLY A 76 -0.51 -2.26 -16.12
CA GLY A 76 -0.28 -1.32 -15.04
C GLY A 76 -1.58 -0.99 -14.35
N LEU A 77 -1.49 -0.25 -13.26
CA LEU A 77 -2.65 0.16 -12.47
C LEU A 77 -2.76 1.67 -12.42
N ALA A 78 -3.99 2.16 -12.46
CA ALA A 78 -4.30 3.56 -12.17
C ALA A 78 -5.48 3.58 -11.20
N THR A 79 -5.33 4.26 -10.07
CA THR A 79 -6.38 4.32 -9.06
C THR A 79 -7.59 5.07 -9.59
N ILE A 80 -8.76 4.46 -9.49
CA ILE A 80 -10.02 5.12 -9.84
C ILE A 80 -10.59 5.82 -8.61
N SER A 81 -10.66 5.10 -7.49
CA SER A 81 -11.22 5.65 -6.26
C SER A 81 -10.70 4.89 -5.06
N GLU A 82 -10.61 5.58 -3.94
CA GLU A 82 -10.24 5.01 -2.65
C GLU A 82 -11.14 5.59 -1.58
N SER A 83 -11.49 4.77 -0.61
CA SER A 83 -12.24 5.21 0.56
C SER A 83 -11.58 4.65 1.81
N THR A 84 -11.20 5.53 2.72
CA THR A 84 -10.52 5.16 3.94
C THR A 84 -11.38 5.49 5.15
N ALA A 85 -11.57 4.52 6.04
CA ALA A 85 -12.14 4.75 7.35
C ALA A 85 -10.99 4.86 8.34
N PHE A 86 -10.93 6.00 9.03
CA PHE A 86 -9.89 6.27 10.03
C PHE A 86 -10.48 5.93 11.40
N LEU A 87 -9.98 4.87 12.02
CA LEU A 87 -10.55 4.33 13.25
C LEU A 87 -9.81 4.82 14.49
N LYS A 88 -8.49 5.01 14.38
CA LYS A 88 -7.68 5.50 15.48
C LYS A 88 -6.43 6.19 14.95
N GLY A 89 -6.06 7.33 15.52
CA GLY A 89 -4.83 8.03 15.17
C GLY A 89 -3.59 7.36 15.72
N ALA A 90 -2.43 7.78 15.22
CA ALA A 90 -1.13 7.31 15.69
C ALA A 90 -0.15 8.48 15.77
N ARG A 91 0.80 8.40 16.70
CA ARG A 91 1.84 9.42 16.88
C ARG A 91 3.24 8.87 16.69
N ASP A 92 3.43 7.62 17.05
CA ASP A 92 4.71 6.93 16.93
C ASP A 92 4.46 5.44 16.70
N GLY A 93 5.54 4.70 16.54
CA GLY A 93 5.48 3.25 16.37
C GLY A 93 5.63 2.79 14.94
N LEU A 94 5.58 1.49 14.78
CA LEU A 94 5.69 0.83 13.49
C LEU A 94 4.29 0.56 12.94
N LEU A 95 4.02 1.06 11.74
CA LEU A 95 2.78 0.76 11.03
C LEU A 95 2.99 -0.43 10.11
N VAL A 96 2.01 -1.31 10.07
CA VAL A 96 1.98 -2.47 9.17
C VAL A 96 0.75 -2.37 8.31
N ALA A 97 0.94 -2.19 7.01
CA ALA A 97 -0.15 -2.11 6.04
C ALA A 97 -0.22 -3.41 5.26
N THR A 98 -1.41 -3.97 5.15
CA THR A 98 -1.66 -5.19 4.38
C THR A 98 -2.72 -4.89 3.33
N GLY A 99 -2.40 -5.20 2.07
CA GLY A 99 -3.33 -5.12 0.97
C GLY A 99 -3.76 -6.50 0.54
N ARG A 100 -5.03 -6.63 0.12
CA ARG A 100 -5.57 -7.89 -0.33
C ARG A 100 -6.42 -7.69 -1.58
N VAL A 101 -6.20 -8.53 -2.58
CA VAL A 101 -7.01 -8.52 -3.80
C VAL A 101 -8.39 -9.07 -3.49
N VAL A 102 -9.43 -8.29 -3.79
CA VAL A 102 -10.82 -8.75 -3.68
C VAL A 102 -11.23 -9.39 -4.99
N ARG A 103 -10.97 -8.71 -6.11
CA ARG A 103 -11.28 -9.23 -7.44
C ARG A 103 -10.42 -8.53 -8.48
N LYS A 104 -9.75 -9.29 -9.31
CA LYS A 104 -9.05 -8.75 -10.48
C LYS A 104 -9.85 -9.11 -11.73
N GLY A 105 -10.47 -8.11 -12.35
CA GLY A 105 -11.13 -8.26 -13.64
C GLY A 105 -10.17 -7.94 -14.78
N ARG A 106 -10.73 -7.81 -15.98
CA ARG A 106 -9.93 -7.47 -17.18
C ARG A 106 -9.59 -6.00 -17.25
N ARG A 107 -10.50 -5.14 -16.80
CA ARG A 107 -10.36 -3.68 -16.92
C ARG A 107 -10.32 -2.98 -15.57
N VAL A 108 -10.89 -3.59 -14.56
CA VAL A 108 -10.99 -3.01 -13.22
C VAL A 108 -10.63 -4.09 -12.20
N ALA A 109 -9.90 -3.67 -11.19
CA ALA A 109 -9.56 -4.53 -10.07
C ALA A 109 -10.02 -3.85 -8.77
N PHE A 110 -10.41 -4.67 -7.81
CA PHE A 110 -10.84 -4.20 -6.50
C PHE A 110 -9.94 -4.82 -5.43
N ALA A 111 -9.58 -4.02 -4.46
CA ALA A 111 -8.74 -4.47 -3.36
C ALA A 111 -9.18 -3.80 -2.07
N GLU A 112 -8.76 -4.37 -0.96
CA GLU A 112 -8.95 -3.77 0.36
C GLU A 112 -7.62 -3.76 1.09
N GLY A 113 -7.46 -2.79 1.98
CA GLY A 113 -6.25 -2.62 2.75
C GLY A 113 -6.55 -2.29 4.19
N GLU A 114 -5.61 -2.59 5.05
CA GLU A 114 -5.67 -2.26 6.48
C GLU A 114 -4.32 -1.70 6.91
N VAL A 115 -4.36 -0.81 7.89
CA VAL A 115 -3.14 -0.35 8.57
C VAL A 115 -3.30 -0.64 10.04
N ARG A 116 -2.34 -1.38 10.59
CA ARG A 116 -2.34 -1.81 12.00
C ARG A 116 -1.07 -1.37 12.69
N MET A 117 -1.13 -1.31 14.00
CA MET A 117 0.02 -0.94 14.83
C MET A 117 0.86 -2.16 15.16
N GLY A 118 2.14 -2.09 14.88
CA GLY A 118 3.15 -3.01 15.39
C GLY A 118 3.31 -4.33 14.63
N SER A 119 2.20 -4.92 14.18
CA SER A 119 2.21 -6.20 13.47
C SER A 119 0.97 -6.33 12.60
N ARG A 120 0.94 -7.37 11.75
CA ARG A 120 -0.24 -7.73 10.95
C ARG A 120 -1.50 -7.93 11.79
N ASP A 121 -1.32 -8.36 13.03
CA ASP A 121 -2.42 -8.69 13.94
C ASP A 121 -2.59 -7.63 15.03
N GLY A 122 -1.90 -6.52 14.91
CA GLY A 122 -1.98 -5.43 15.88
C GLY A 122 -3.30 -4.68 15.78
N GLU A 123 -3.40 -3.61 16.56
CA GLU A 123 -4.61 -2.78 16.60
C GLU A 123 -4.90 -2.18 15.23
N LEU A 124 -6.14 -2.30 14.78
CA LEU A 124 -6.56 -1.75 13.50
C LEU A 124 -6.74 -0.24 13.60
N LEU A 125 -5.98 0.50 12.80
CA LEU A 125 -6.00 1.96 12.81
C LEU A 125 -6.80 2.55 11.64
N ALA A 126 -6.76 1.89 10.48
CA ALA A 126 -7.47 2.37 9.30
C ALA A 126 -7.82 1.20 8.37
N ARG A 127 -8.92 1.34 7.64
CA ARG A 127 -9.31 0.39 6.58
C ARG A 127 -9.57 1.16 5.32
N CYS A 128 -9.17 0.58 4.20
CA CYS A 128 -9.31 1.20 2.89
C CYS A 128 -9.88 0.20 1.89
N THR A 129 -10.76 0.68 1.02
CA THR A 129 -11.20 -0.07 -0.15
C THR A 129 -10.88 0.76 -1.37
N ALA A 130 -10.53 0.11 -2.47
CA ALA A 130 -10.13 0.82 -3.66
C ALA A 130 -10.52 0.08 -4.93
N ALA A 131 -10.72 0.86 -5.99
CA ALA A 131 -10.89 0.37 -7.35
C ALA A 131 -9.79 0.93 -8.22
N PHE A 132 -9.22 0.08 -9.07
CA PHE A 132 -8.11 0.42 -9.96
C PHE A 132 -8.47 0.09 -11.40
N ALA A 133 -8.11 0.98 -12.31
CA ALA A 133 -8.16 0.65 -13.74
C ALA A 133 -6.91 -0.16 -14.08
N ILE A 134 -7.10 -1.20 -14.87
CA ILE A 134 -6.00 -1.97 -15.44
C ILE A 134 -5.71 -1.38 -16.79
N VAL A 135 -4.50 -0.86 -16.98
CA VAL A 135 -4.09 -0.19 -18.20
C VAL A 135 -2.97 -0.96 -18.86
N ARG A 136 -2.95 -0.99 -20.19
CA ARG A 136 -1.83 -1.57 -20.91
C ARG A 136 -0.76 -0.52 -21.06
N LYS A 137 0.45 -0.89 -20.70
CA LYS A 137 1.60 0.00 -20.88
C LYS A 137 1.94 0.08 -22.35
N SER A 138 2.05 1.30 -22.86
CA SER A 138 2.58 1.52 -24.20
C SER A 138 4.09 1.31 -24.16
N GLU A 139 4.64 0.75 -25.23
CA GLU A 139 6.07 0.58 -25.38
C GLU A 139 6.79 1.89 -25.67
#